data_056172e3c22f9a54ef8c0f34b6aa0cff
#
_entry.id   056172e3c22f9a54ef8c0f34b6aa0cff
#
_cell.length_a   1.000
_cell.length_b   1.000
_cell.length_c   1.000
_cell.angle_alpha   90.00
_cell.angle_beta   90.00
_cell.angle_gamma   90.00
#
_symmetry.space_group_name_H-M   'P 1'
#
loop_
_entity.id
_entity.type
_entity.pdbx_description
1 polymer ?
#
loop_
_entity_poly.entity_id
_entity_poly.type
_entity_poly.pdbx_seq_one_letter_code
_entity_poly.pdbx_strand_id
1 'polypeptide(L)'
;MKLARVLVASPALGLIGAIACGGQPLPPPAPPVGVAPPPASASAAPSADVLGPRPEPPMPPAFVPPSPTAFQGPNGMTVWLLERHEAPVVSCDITVPTGASSDPQGKGGLAYATASMLDEGAGKRGAIELSKAIDDLGARIDTEANADASFVSLSVLKRNLGDALAIYGDVIARPRLEAAEFKRVKELWHNELLQRAKEPDATARVVYRVALFGPNHPYGHPWDGTAKNAAAIGLGDVKRFYKAAWRPDRATLVCAGDTTRAELEPLLQSTFGSWKAPATPAPPPIEPQAPTGPWPPVVIVDRPEAPQVVVAVVRPGVAASSPDIAALWRVNTAIGGSFTSRLNTDLREEHGYTYGAGSRFSVSRGPGLVVSSADVVTDKTGEAVDAMLGDLRKFADGGLSDAEVDKTRSEARADLVSAYEMVERISGRLAADASLGLPPDYEATLAKARDAAPKADLDAVAKRLYSPDGAMLVMVGPKAKLEAVVETLHLPPPSIRDEEGKPVP
;
A
#
# COMPACT_ATOMS: atom_id res chain seq x y z
N MET A 1 2.33 -14.75 -21.90
CA MET A 1 0.99 -14.18 -21.73
C MET A 1 0.87 -13.89 -20.24
N LYS A 2 1.43 -12.77 -19.78
CA LYS A 2 1.35 -12.37 -18.35
C LYS A 2 -0.10 -11.97 -18.08
N LEU A 3 -0.81 -12.77 -17.31
CA LEU A 3 -2.07 -12.39 -16.68
C LEU A 3 -1.81 -11.21 -15.73
N ALA A 4 -2.75 -10.29 -15.70
CA ALA A 4 -2.75 -9.06 -14.96
C ALA A 4 -2.10 -9.18 -13.58
N ARG A 5 -1.13 -8.30 -13.28
CA ARG A 5 -0.66 -8.03 -11.93
C ARG A 5 -1.86 -7.53 -11.12
N VAL A 6 -2.41 -8.41 -10.31
CA VAL A 6 -3.48 -8.05 -9.37
C VAL A 6 -2.82 -7.33 -8.20
N LEU A 7 -3.08 -6.03 -8.10
CA LEU A 7 -2.94 -5.31 -6.84
C LEU A 7 -3.69 -6.10 -5.76
N VAL A 8 -2.99 -6.53 -4.73
CA VAL A 8 -3.63 -7.09 -3.53
C VAL A 8 -4.31 -5.94 -2.80
N ALA A 9 -5.53 -5.65 -3.22
CA ALA A 9 -6.53 -5.01 -2.39
C ALA A 9 -7.34 -6.14 -1.76
N SER A 10 -7.61 -6.02 -0.48
CA SER A 10 -8.37 -6.96 0.37
C SER A 10 -9.69 -7.42 -0.26
N PRO A 11 -10.20 -8.61 0.11
CA PRO A 11 -11.25 -9.30 -0.63
C PRO A 11 -12.61 -8.64 -0.41
N ALA A 12 -13.24 -8.24 -1.50
CA ALA A 12 -14.69 -8.07 -1.58
C ALA A 12 -15.27 -9.29 -2.32
N LEU A 13 -16.35 -9.81 -1.76
CA LEU A 13 -17.09 -11.02 -2.13
C LEU A 13 -17.40 -11.13 -3.62
N GLY A 14 -17.36 -12.37 -4.09
CA GLY A 14 -17.58 -12.73 -5.47
C GLY A 14 -19.00 -12.54 -5.97
N LEU A 15 -19.08 -12.22 -7.27
CA LEU A 15 -20.24 -12.47 -8.15
C LEU A 15 -19.80 -13.51 -9.18
N ILE A 16 -20.51 -14.63 -9.20
CA ILE A 16 -20.35 -15.71 -10.18
C ILE A 16 -20.89 -15.23 -11.52
N GLY A 17 -20.02 -14.97 -12.48
CA GLY A 17 -20.38 -14.73 -13.87
C GLY A 17 -20.57 -16.04 -14.64
N ALA A 18 -21.78 -16.28 -15.13
CA ALA A 18 -22.09 -17.42 -15.98
C ALA A 18 -21.51 -17.26 -17.38
N ILE A 19 -20.75 -18.27 -17.82
CA ILE A 19 -20.27 -18.41 -19.20
C ILE A 19 -21.45 -18.86 -20.06
N ALA A 20 -21.86 -18.05 -21.03
CA ALA A 20 -22.88 -18.40 -22.02
C ALA A 20 -22.24 -19.23 -23.15
N CYS A 21 -22.47 -20.54 -23.15
CA CYS A 21 -22.38 -21.36 -24.36
C CYS A 21 -23.72 -21.35 -25.08
N GLY A 22 -23.71 -21.03 -26.39
CA GLY A 22 -24.88 -21.03 -27.21
C GLY A 22 -25.61 -22.36 -27.26
N GLY A 23 -26.86 -22.38 -26.85
CA GLY A 23 -27.82 -23.47 -26.97
C GLY A 23 -29.14 -22.98 -27.50
N GLN A 24 -29.82 -23.79 -28.34
CA GLN A 24 -31.09 -23.53 -29.00
C GLN A 24 -32.18 -23.09 -28.02
N PRO A 25 -33.20 -22.34 -28.46
CA PRO A 25 -34.29 -21.88 -27.62
C PRO A 25 -35.13 -23.05 -27.08
N LEU A 26 -35.29 -23.09 -25.77
CA LEU A 26 -36.17 -24.01 -25.07
C LEU A 26 -37.62 -23.63 -25.30
N PRO A 27 -38.55 -24.61 -25.39
CA PRO A 27 -39.99 -24.35 -25.49
C PRO A 27 -40.53 -23.64 -24.23
N PRO A 28 -41.64 -22.90 -24.37
CA PRO A 28 -42.17 -22.10 -23.25
C PRO A 28 -42.60 -23.01 -22.08
N PRO A 29 -42.41 -22.57 -20.85
CA PRO A 29 -42.78 -23.34 -19.67
C PRO A 29 -44.32 -23.53 -19.58
N ALA A 30 -44.70 -24.73 -19.17
CA ALA A 30 -46.11 -25.06 -18.90
C ALA A 30 -46.63 -24.20 -17.71
N PRO A 31 -47.94 -23.86 -17.68
CA PRO A 31 -48.50 -23.05 -16.59
C PRO A 31 -48.32 -23.74 -15.22
N PRO A 32 -48.09 -22.98 -14.17
CA PRO A 32 -47.84 -23.56 -12.85
C PRO A 32 -49.08 -24.30 -12.34
N VAL A 33 -48.91 -25.55 -12.02
CA VAL A 33 -49.87 -26.32 -11.25
C VAL A 33 -49.89 -25.71 -9.84
N GLY A 34 -51.02 -25.21 -9.38
CA GLY A 34 -51.16 -24.65 -8.07
C GLY A 34 -50.89 -25.71 -6.98
N VAL A 35 -49.72 -25.62 -6.38
CA VAL A 35 -49.40 -26.33 -5.15
C VAL A 35 -49.84 -25.45 -3.99
N ALA A 36 -50.80 -25.95 -3.23
CA ALA A 36 -51.19 -25.29 -1.99
C ALA A 36 -49.97 -25.07 -1.09
N PRO A 37 -49.82 -23.91 -0.45
CA PRO A 37 -48.74 -23.69 0.45
C PRO A 37 -48.77 -24.72 1.59
N PRO A 38 -47.62 -25.30 1.97
CA PRO A 38 -47.56 -26.14 3.16
C PRO A 38 -48.03 -25.34 4.39
N PRO A 39 -48.68 -26.00 5.37
CA PRO A 39 -49.08 -25.30 6.57
C PRO A 39 -47.87 -24.66 7.22
N ALA A 40 -48.00 -23.39 7.58
CA ALA A 40 -46.94 -22.65 8.27
C ALA A 40 -46.51 -23.45 9.50
N SER A 41 -45.35 -24.08 9.42
CA SER A 41 -44.70 -24.61 10.61
C SER A 41 -44.46 -23.40 11.53
N ALA A 42 -45.08 -23.42 12.69
CA ALA A 42 -44.75 -22.45 13.73
C ALA A 42 -43.23 -22.54 13.94
N SER A 43 -42.54 -21.53 13.47
CA SER A 43 -41.08 -21.37 13.74
C SER A 43 -40.99 -21.32 15.25
N ALA A 44 -40.46 -22.39 15.85
CA ALA A 44 -40.07 -22.36 17.25
C ALA A 44 -39.14 -21.16 17.40
N ALA A 45 -39.48 -20.24 18.32
CA ALA A 45 -38.60 -19.18 18.71
C ALA A 45 -37.19 -19.76 18.95
N PRO A 46 -36.10 -19.14 18.47
CA PRO A 46 -34.78 -19.67 18.72
C PRO A 46 -34.63 -19.88 20.22
N SER A 47 -34.33 -21.12 20.60
CA SER A 47 -34.06 -21.47 21.99
C SER A 47 -32.98 -20.52 22.50
N ALA A 48 -33.22 -19.88 23.62
CA ALA A 48 -32.24 -19.05 24.32
C ALA A 48 -30.88 -19.73 24.28
N ASP A 49 -29.88 -18.95 23.95
CA ASP A 49 -28.49 -19.31 23.70
C ASP A 49 -28.03 -20.42 24.66
N VAL A 50 -28.05 -21.66 24.20
CA VAL A 50 -27.67 -22.85 24.98
C VAL A 50 -26.17 -22.84 25.33
N LEU A 51 -25.41 -21.99 24.63
CA LEU A 51 -23.94 -21.92 24.77
C LEU A 51 -23.50 -20.92 25.85
N GLY A 52 -24.41 -20.10 26.37
CA GLY A 52 -24.07 -19.00 27.30
C GLY A 52 -23.32 -17.85 26.60
N PRO A 53 -22.91 -16.84 27.36
CA PRO A 53 -22.14 -15.74 26.79
C PRO A 53 -20.83 -16.24 26.21
N ARG A 54 -20.49 -15.72 25.03
CA ARG A 54 -19.22 -16.04 24.38
C ARG A 54 -18.06 -15.70 25.31
N PRO A 55 -17.13 -16.65 25.60
CA PRO A 55 -16.00 -16.35 26.45
C PRO A 55 -15.14 -15.26 25.81
N GLU A 56 -14.74 -14.28 26.57
CA GLU A 56 -13.80 -13.27 26.12
C GLU A 56 -12.43 -13.94 25.89
N PRO A 57 -11.83 -13.78 24.71
CA PRO A 57 -10.50 -14.32 24.47
C PRO A 57 -9.50 -13.59 25.36
N PRO A 58 -8.54 -14.31 25.97
CA PRO A 58 -7.49 -13.66 26.74
C PRO A 58 -6.66 -12.72 25.85
N MET A 59 -6.07 -11.69 26.46
CA MET A 59 -5.11 -10.82 25.76
C MET A 59 -4.01 -11.68 25.14
N PRO A 60 -3.73 -11.57 23.82
CA PRO A 60 -2.64 -12.30 23.20
C PRO A 60 -1.29 -11.99 23.89
N PRO A 61 -0.38 -12.95 24.03
CA PRO A 61 0.93 -12.69 24.57
C PRO A 61 1.69 -11.66 23.74
N ALA A 62 2.53 -10.85 24.39
CA ALA A 62 3.38 -9.92 23.66
C ALA A 62 4.39 -10.70 22.80
N PHE A 63 4.43 -10.40 21.52
CA PHE A 63 5.41 -10.92 20.59
C PHE A 63 6.44 -9.84 20.25
N VAL A 64 7.71 -10.18 20.36
CA VAL A 64 8.82 -9.31 19.93
C VAL A 64 9.47 -9.98 18.72
N PRO A 65 9.41 -9.37 17.54
CA PRO A 65 10.01 -9.94 16.35
C PRO A 65 11.53 -10.15 16.54
N PRO A 66 12.08 -11.26 16.01
CA PRO A 66 13.53 -11.43 15.97
C PRO A 66 14.15 -10.38 15.04
N SER A 67 15.30 -9.85 15.46
CA SER A 67 16.08 -8.93 14.62
C SER A 67 16.98 -9.72 13.67
N PRO A 68 17.12 -9.29 12.39
CA PRO A 68 18.03 -9.94 11.47
C PRO A 68 19.51 -9.68 11.86
N THR A 69 20.38 -10.61 11.49
CA THR A 69 21.84 -10.40 11.55
C THR A 69 22.26 -9.56 10.36
N ALA A 70 22.96 -8.43 10.64
CA ALA A 70 23.47 -7.55 9.59
C ALA A 70 24.95 -7.82 9.32
N PHE A 71 25.37 -7.85 8.05
CA PHE A 71 26.76 -8.00 7.62
C PHE A 71 27.02 -7.34 6.27
N GLN A 72 28.29 -7.20 5.90
CA GLN A 72 28.68 -6.66 4.59
C GLN A 72 28.70 -7.75 3.54
N GLY A 73 27.97 -7.52 2.46
CA GLY A 73 27.99 -8.34 1.26
C GLY A 73 29.00 -7.83 0.20
N PRO A 74 28.95 -8.36 -1.02
CA PRO A 74 29.82 -7.96 -2.10
C PRO A 74 29.73 -6.46 -2.44
N ASN A 75 30.88 -5.84 -2.73
CA ASN A 75 30.99 -4.49 -3.26
C ASN A 75 30.30 -3.37 -2.42
N GLY A 76 30.28 -3.55 -1.10
CA GLY A 76 29.72 -2.57 -0.17
C GLY A 76 28.21 -2.70 0.07
N MET A 77 27.56 -3.72 -0.49
CA MET A 77 26.16 -4.00 -0.22
C MET A 77 25.96 -4.38 1.24
N THR A 78 24.93 -3.87 1.89
CA THR A 78 24.51 -4.32 3.22
C THR A 78 23.62 -5.55 3.07
N VAL A 79 23.79 -6.54 3.94
CA VAL A 79 22.95 -7.76 3.98
C VAL A 79 22.35 -7.91 5.35
N TRP A 80 21.03 -8.14 5.41
CA TRP A 80 20.30 -8.54 6.60
C TRP A 80 19.81 -9.96 6.41
N LEU A 81 20.06 -10.85 7.36
CA LEU A 81 19.63 -12.24 7.32
C LEU A 81 18.84 -12.59 8.58
N LEU A 82 17.63 -13.14 8.37
CA LEU A 82 16.80 -13.69 9.41
C LEU A 82 16.60 -15.19 9.12
N GLU A 83 17.36 -16.05 9.82
CA GLU A 83 17.31 -17.49 9.64
C GLU A 83 16.02 -18.08 10.20
N ARG A 84 15.29 -18.86 9.38
CA ARG A 84 14.04 -19.56 9.70
C ARG A 84 14.02 -20.91 9.02
N HIS A 85 14.04 -22.00 9.80
CA HIS A 85 14.23 -23.36 9.29
C HIS A 85 12.97 -24.22 9.34
N GLU A 86 11.81 -23.64 9.65
CA GLU A 86 10.53 -24.37 9.76
C GLU A 86 9.96 -24.79 8.40
N ALA A 87 10.28 -24.08 7.34
CA ALA A 87 9.87 -24.40 5.97
C ALA A 87 11.07 -24.23 5.02
N PRO A 88 11.23 -25.11 4.00
CA PRO A 88 12.37 -25.07 3.08
C PRO A 88 12.20 -23.99 2.00
N VAL A 89 11.91 -22.77 2.42
CA VAL A 89 11.68 -21.59 1.56
C VAL A 89 12.64 -20.48 1.96
N VAL A 90 13.15 -19.74 0.99
CA VAL A 90 13.96 -18.53 1.18
C VAL A 90 13.35 -17.41 0.38
N SER A 91 13.17 -16.26 1.02
CA SER A 91 12.79 -15.02 0.38
C SER A 91 13.89 -13.98 0.55
N CYS A 92 14.23 -13.27 -0.51
CA CYS A 92 15.23 -12.22 -0.52
C CYS A 92 14.70 -10.99 -1.24
N ASP A 93 14.77 -9.83 -0.60
CA ASP A 93 14.37 -8.54 -1.15
C ASP A 93 15.57 -7.61 -1.17
N ILE A 94 15.99 -7.16 -2.36
CA ILE A 94 16.97 -6.09 -2.49
C ILE A 94 16.25 -4.77 -2.64
N THR A 95 16.73 -3.78 -1.90
CA THR A 95 16.21 -2.41 -2.00
C THR A 95 17.33 -1.41 -2.26
N VAL A 96 17.02 -0.38 -3.06
CA VAL A 96 17.84 0.82 -3.22
C VAL A 96 17.01 2.03 -2.77
N PRO A 97 17.55 2.96 -1.95
CA PRO A 97 16.81 4.10 -1.38
C PRO A 97 16.62 5.23 -2.43
N THR A 98 16.09 4.85 -3.60
CA THR A 98 15.83 5.73 -4.74
C THR A 98 14.51 5.31 -5.38
N GLY A 99 13.47 6.07 -5.09
CA GLY A 99 12.11 5.87 -5.58
C GLY A 99 11.61 7.10 -6.34
N ALA A 100 10.30 7.23 -6.45
CA ALA A 100 9.67 8.31 -7.21
C ALA A 100 9.96 9.71 -6.66
N SER A 101 10.29 9.86 -5.36
CA SER A 101 10.76 11.14 -4.80
C SER A 101 12.03 11.67 -5.49
N SER A 102 12.78 10.79 -6.16
CA SER A 102 13.98 11.12 -6.93
C SER A 102 13.72 11.34 -8.42
N ASP A 103 12.48 11.26 -8.86
CA ASP A 103 12.12 11.49 -10.25
C ASP A 103 12.40 12.96 -10.64
N PRO A 104 13.06 13.21 -11.77
CA PRO A 104 13.24 14.57 -12.24
C PRO A 104 11.89 15.26 -12.52
N GLN A 105 11.86 16.58 -12.36
CA GLN A 105 10.65 17.36 -12.63
C GLN A 105 10.11 17.08 -14.04
N GLY A 106 8.81 16.80 -14.13
CA GLY A 106 8.13 16.42 -15.38
C GLY A 106 8.36 14.96 -15.81
N LYS A 107 9.07 14.16 -15.01
CA LYS A 107 9.34 12.74 -15.25
C LYS A 107 8.79 11.83 -14.14
N GLY A 108 7.74 12.25 -13.44
CA GLY A 108 7.11 11.43 -12.41
C GLY A 108 6.73 10.05 -12.95
N GLY A 109 7.07 9.00 -12.21
CA GLY A 109 6.94 7.59 -12.61
C GLY A 109 8.20 7.01 -13.28
N LEU A 110 9.34 7.74 -13.31
CA LEU A 110 10.59 7.22 -13.91
C LEU A 110 11.16 6.07 -13.07
N ALA A 111 11.10 6.15 -11.74
CA ALA A 111 11.49 5.05 -10.85
C ALA A 111 10.63 3.80 -11.12
N TYR A 112 9.30 3.99 -11.22
CA TYR A 112 8.35 2.92 -11.56
C TYR A 112 8.67 2.29 -12.93
N ALA A 113 8.82 3.10 -13.98
CA ALA A 113 9.14 2.62 -15.31
C ALA A 113 10.50 1.88 -15.35
N THR A 114 11.47 2.32 -14.53
CA THR A 114 12.77 1.66 -14.44
C THR A 114 12.65 0.30 -13.74
N ALA A 115 11.95 0.22 -12.62
CA ALA A 115 11.70 -1.03 -11.93
C ALA A 115 10.96 -2.03 -12.82
N SER A 116 9.90 -1.59 -13.53
CA SER A 116 9.12 -2.42 -14.45
C SER A 116 9.90 -2.96 -15.66
N MET A 117 11.09 -2.42 -15.93
CA MET A 117 11.95 -2.87 -17.01
C MET A 117 13.02 -3.88 -16.58
N LEU A 118 13.25 -4.09 -15.28
CA LEU A 118 14.34 -4.94 -14.81
C LEU A 118 14.13 -6.41 -15.15
N ASP A 119 12.91 -6.90 -15.07
CA ASP A 119 12.51 -8.27 -15.34
C ASP A 119 12.04 -8.50 -16.80
N GLU A 120 12.18 -7.51 -17.67
CA GLU A 120 11.87 -7.60 -19.10
C GLU A 120 13.08 -8.03 -19.96
N GLY A 121 13.79 -9.04 -19.44
CA GLY A 121 14.99 -9.63 -19.99
C GLY A 121 16.25 -9.21 -19.22
N ALA A 122 17.07 -10.21 -18.87
CA ALA A 122 18.25 -10.02 -18.06
C ALA A 122 19.37 -11.01 -18.43
N GLY A 123 20.62 -10.59 -18.28
CA GLY A 123 21.78 -11.40 -18.66
C GLY A 123 21.71 -11.78 -20.15
N LYS A 124 21.66 -13.08 -20.41
CA LYS A 124 21.57 -13.63 -21.78
C LYS A 124 20.12 -13.94 -22.21
N ARG A 125 19.14 -13.81 -21.30
CA ARG A 125 17.75 -14.20 -21.53
C ARG A 125 16.90 -13.00 -21.96
N GLY A 126 16.11 -13.17 -23.03
CA GLY A 126 15.00 -12.26 -23.34
C GLY A 126 13.87 -12.39 -22.32
N ALA A 127 12.84 -11.54 -22.41
CA ALA A 127 11.75 -11.50 -21.44
C ALA A 127 11.03 -12.87 -21.27
N ILE A 128 10.70 -13.54 -22.38
CA ILE A 128 10.02 -14.84 -22.36
C ILE A 128 10.91 -15.94 -21.76
N GLU A 129 12.19 -15.99 -22.18
CA GLU A 129 13.15 -16.97 -21.68
C GLU A 129 13.44 -16.76 -20.18
N LEU A 130 13.47 -15.51 -19.73
CA LEU A 130 13.64 -15.14 -18.33
C LEU A 130 12.45 -15.61 -17.50
N SER A 131 11.23 -15.28 -17.92
CA SER A 131 10.00 -15.71 -17.24
C SER A 131 9.94 -17.23 -17.13
N LYS A 132 10.22 -17.95 -18.26
CA LYS A 132 10.25 -19.41 -18.23
C LYS A 132 11.32 -19.97 -17.28
N ALA A 133 12.51 -19.39 -17.25
CA ALA A 133 13.57 -19.86 -16.35
C ALA A 133 13.23 -19.66 -14.87
N ILE A 134 12.50 -18.60 -14.53
CA ILE A 134 11.98 -18.35 -13.18
C ILE A 134 10.91 -19.40 -12.83
N ASP A 135 9.96 -19.63 -13.74
CA ASP A 135 8.87 -20.60 -13.56
C ASP A 135 9.41 -22.05 -13.42
N ASP A 136 10.41 -22.44 -14.21
CA ASP A 136 11.03 -23.78 -14.16
C ASP A 136 11.70 -24.06 -12.79
N LEU A 137 12.10 -23.02 -12.05
CA LEU A 137 12.63 -23.15 -10.68
C LEU A 137 11.53 -23.12 -9.60
N GLY A 138 10.28 -22.88 -9.97
CA GLY A 138 9.22 -22.58 -9.00
C GLY A 138 9.54 -21.35 -8.17
N ALA A 139 10.28 -20.41 -8.74
CA ALA A 139 10.64 -19.16 -8.12
C ALA A 139 9.65 -18.05 -8.52
N ARG A 140 9.64 -17.00 -7.72
CA ARG A 140 8.95 -15.75 -8.05
C ARG A 140 9.91 -14.59 -7.92
N ILE A 141 9.96 -13.75 -8.95
CA ILE A 141 10.69 -12.49 -8.92
C ILE A 141 9.71 -11.37 -9.29
N ASP A 142 9.61 -10.36 -8.42
CA ASP A 142 8.79 -9.18 -8.65
C ASP A 142 9.66 -7.93 -8.53
N THR A 143 9.31 -6.89 -9.30
CA THR A 143 9.99 -5.60 -9.30
C THR A 143 9.00 -4.50 -9.00
N GLU A 144 9.36 -3.57 -8.11
CA GLU A 144 8.49 -2.45 -7.78
C GLU A 144 9.29 -1.18 -7.42
N ALA A 145 8.60 -0.05 -7.42
CA ALA A 145 9.10 1.19 -6.85
C ALA A 145 7.96 1.91 -6.13
N ASN A 146 8.28 2.52 -5.00
CA ASN A 146 7.38 3.40 -4.27
C ASN A 146 7.94 4.84 -4.24
N ALA A 147 7.44 5.68 -3.35
CA ALA A 147 7.93 7.05 -3.24
C ALA A 147 9.42 7.12 -2.84
N ASP A 148 9.89 6.26 -1.94
CA ASP A 148 11.20 6.38 -1.30
C ASP A 148 12.26 5.42 -1.84
N ALA A 149 11.84 4.30 -2.45
CA ALA A 149 12.76 3.24 -2.84
C ALA A 149 12.28 2.43 -4.05
N SER A 150 13.20 1.65 -4.61
CA SER A 150 12.92 0.61 -5.61
C SER A 150 13.36 -0.74 -5.05
N PHE A 151 12.62 -1.80 -5.42
CA PHE A 151 12.78 -3.14 -4.86
C PHE A 151 12.81 -4.19 -5.98
N VAL A 152 13.52 -5.28 -5.71
CA VAL A 152 13.34 -6.56 -6.40
C VAL A 152 13.23 -7.64 -5.35
N SER A 153 12.15 -8.41 -5.38
CA SER A 153 11.92 -9.54 -4.47
C SER A 153 12.18 -10.87 -5.17
N LEU A 154 12.58 -11.87 -4.40
CA LEU A 154 12.73 -13.26 -4.81
C LEU A 154 12.11 -14.15 -3.73
N SER A 155 11.27 -15.11 -4.11
CA SER A 155 10.86 -16.22 -3.26
C SER A 155 11.10 -17.54 -3.99
N VAL A 156 11.70 -18.53 -3.29
CA VAL A 156 12.06 -19.79 -3.89
C VAL A 156 12.25 -20.90 -2.86
N LEU A 157 12.07 -22.16 -3.26
CA LEU A 157 12.45 -23.30 -2.43
C LEU A 157 13.97 -23.36 -2.25
N LYS A 158 14.44 -23.66 -1.04
CA LYS A 158 15.87 -23.74 -0.67
C LYS A 158 16.72 -24.52 -1.67
N ARG A 159 16.23 -25.66 -2.16
CA ARG A 159 16.96 -26.53 -3.12
C ARG A 159 17.32 -25.83 -4.43
N ASN A 160 16.57 -24.78 -4.80
CA ASN A 160 16.76 -24.03 -6.05
C ASN A 160 17.38 -22.66 -5.79
N LEU A 161 17.76 -22.33 -4.53
CA LEU A 161 18.23 -21.00 -4.13
C LEU A 161 19.43 -20.51 -4.97
N GLY A 162 20.42 -21.38 -5.22
CA GLY A 162 21.61 -21.00 -5.98
C GLY A 162 21.28 -20.55 -7.42
N ASP A 163 20.49 -21.37 -8.13
CA ASP A 163 20.09 -21.07 -9.53
C ASP A 163 19.15 -19.85 -9.59
N ALA A 164 18.24 -19.72 -8.63
CA ALA A 164 17.34 -18.58 -8.55
C ALA A 164 18.09 -17.27 -8.25
N LEU A 165 19.07 -17.29 -7.32
CA LEU A 165 19.94 -16.14 -7.05
C LEU A 165 20.76 -15.73 -8.28
N ALA A 166 21.22 -16.67 -9.10
CA ALA A 166 21.92 -16.34 -10.33
C ALA A 166 21.02 -15.55 -11.31
N ILE A 167 19.76 -15.96 -11.47
CA ILE A 167 18.77 -15.23 -12.28
C ILE A 167 18.43 -13.88 -11.64
N TYR A 168 18.20 -13.85 -10.33
CA TYR A 168 17.92 -12.65 -9.56
C TYR A 168 19.04 -11.60 -9.70
N GLY A 169 20.29 -12.06 -9.64
CA GLY A 169 21.46 -11.20 -9.89
C GLY A 169 21.52 -10.66 -11.32
N ASP A 170 21.06 -11.44 -12.33
CA ASP A 170 20.94 -10.94 -13.70
C ASP A 170 19.89 -9.82 -13.79
N VAL A 171 18.72 -10.00 -13.17
CA VAL A 171 17.64 -9.00 -13.14
C VAL A 171 18.12 -7.68 -12.53
N ILE A 172 18.89 -7.74 -11.45
CA ILE A 172 19.36 -6.56 -10.71
C ILE A 172 20.57 -5.92 -11.38
N ALA A 173 21.59 -6.69 -11.71
CA ALA A 173 22.89 -6.17 -12.13
C ALA A 173 23.05 -6.10 -13.65
N ARG A 174 22.27 -6.85 -14.43
CA ARG A 174 22.41 -7.00 -15.88
C ARG A 174 21.05 -6.98 -16.62
N PRO A 175 20.11 -6.06 -16.30
CA PRO A 175 18.87 -5.94 -17.07
C PRO A 175 19.21 -5.50 -18.51
N ARG A 176 18.50 -6.05 -19.49
CA ARG A 176 18.80 -5.76 -20.91
C ARG A 176 18.29 -4.39 -21.35
N LEU A 177 17.19 -3.91 -20.77
CA LEU A 177 16.57 -2.62 -21.06
C LEU A 177 16.43 -2.38 -22.58
N GLU A 178 15.76 -3.31 -23.27
CA GLU A 178 15.63 -3.32 -24.73
C GLU A 178 14.49 -2.40 -25.21
N ALA A 179 14.66 -1.82 -26.39
CA ALA A 179 13.72 -0.85 -26.94
C ALA A 179 12.34 -1.45 -27.25
N ALA A 180 12.29 -2.71 -27.70
CA ALA A 180 11.04 -3.41 -28.00
C ALA A 180 10.22 -3.64 -26.71
N GLU A 181 10.88 -4.12 -25.64
CA GLU A 181 10.23 -4.35 -24.35
C GLU A 181 9.81 -3.03 -23.69
N PHE A 182 10.66 -2.00 -23.77
CA PHE A 182 10.29 -0.67 -23.26
C PHE A 182 9.03 -0.12 -23.94
N LYS A 183 8.91 -0.29 -25.26
CA LYS A 183 7.69 0.14 -25.98
C LYS A 183 6.47 -0.59 -25.45
N ARG A 184 6.54 -1.91 -25.28
CA ARG A 184 5.44 -2.75 -24.77
C ARG A 184 5.07 -2.38 -23.33
N VAL A 185 6.06 -2.28 -22.43
CA VAL A 185 5.84 -1.90 -21.03
C VAL A 185 5.24 -0.51 -20.92
N LYS A 186 5.75 0.45 -21.70
CA LYS A 186 5.23 1.81 -21.72
C LYS A 186 3.77 1.89 -22.20
N GLU A 187 3.38 1.10 -23.19
CA GLU A 187 1.98 1.01 -23.67
C GLU A 187 1.07 0.42 -22.57
N LEU A 188 1.50 -0.64 -21.89
CA LEU A 188 0.76 -1.23 -20.76
C LEU A 188 0.61 -0.21 -19.62
N TRP A 189 1.69 0.40 -19.20
CA TRP A 189 1.70 1.42 -18.17
C TRP A 189 0.77 2.60 -18.51
N HIS A 190 0.85 3.10 -19.75
CA HIS A 190 -0.05 4.18 -20.20
C HIS A 190 -1.53 3.79 -20.06
N ASN A 191 -1.88 2.57 -20.47
CA ASN A 191 -3.25 2.07 -20.34
C ASN A 191 -3.68 1.92 -18.86
N GLU A 192 -2.79 1.46 -17.99
CA GLU A 192 -3.03 1.39 -16.54
C GLU A 192 -3.31 2.78 -15.96
N LEU A 193 -2.52 3.79 -16.35
CA LEU A 193 -2.75 5.18 -15.92
C LEU A 193 -4.09 5.74 -16.39
N LEU A 194 -4.51 5.42 -17.62
CA LEU A 194 -5.83 5.81 -18.14
C LEU A 194 -6.97 5.10 -17.39
N GLN A 195 -6.81 3.83 -17.03
CA GLN A 195 -7.80 3.14 -16.21
C GLN A 195 -7.85 3.71 -14.79
N ARG A 196 -6.69 3.93 -14.16
CA ARG A 196 -6.61 4.56 -12.83
C ARG A 196 -7.36 5.89 -12.79
N ALA A 197 -7.25 6.72 -13.83
CA ALA A 197 -7.94 8.01 -13.90
C ALA A 197 -9.49 7.88 -13.95
N LYS A 198 -10.02 6.69 -14.24
CA LYS A 198 -11.47 6.43 -14.21
C LYS A 198 -11.98 6.00 -12.84
N GLU A 199 -11.09 5.53 -11.96
CA GLU A 199 -11.44 5.06 -10.63
C GLU A 199 -11.47 6.23 -9.63
N PRO A 200 -12.64 6.55 -9.03
CA PRO A 200 -12.77 7.71 -8.14
C PRO A 200 -11.81 7.69 -6.95
N ASP A 201 -11.67 6.53 -6.29
CA ASP A 201 -10.76 6.36 -5.14
C ASP A 201 -9.28 6.54 -5.55
N ALA A 202 -8.89 6.01 -6.70
CA ALA A 202 -7.54 6.23 -7.24
C ALA A 202 -7.29 7.69 -7.63
N THR A 203 -8.31 8.36 -8.18
CA THR A 203 -8.29 9.80 -8.45
C THR A 203 -8.11 10.59 -7.16
N ALA A 204 -8.89 10.29 -6.11
CA ALA A 204 -8.76 10.95 -4.82
C ALA A 204 -7.33 10.84 -4.26
N ARG A 205 -6.70 9.64 -4.37
CA ARG A 205 -5.30 9.40 -3.94
C ARG A 205 -4.28 10.28 -4.66
N VAL A 206 -4.44 10.50 -5.95
CA VAL A 206 -3.60 11.42 -6.72
C VAL A 206 -3.83 12.85 -6.27
N VAL A 207 -5.09 13.26 -6.23
CA VAL A 207 -5.50 14.65 -6.01
C VAL A 207 -5.11 15.15 -4.63
N TYR A 208 -5.39 14.39 -3.56
CA TYR A 208 -5.03 14.86 -2.22
C TYR A 208 -3.50 14.94 -2.03
N ARG A 209 -2.73 14.05 -2.64
CA ARG A 209 -1.27 14.10 -2.61
C ARG A 209 -0.74 15.36 -3.29
N VAL A 210 -1.17 15.62 -4.52
CA VAL A 210 -0.77 16.81 -5.29
C VAL A 210 -1.23 18.09 -4.59
N ALA A 211 -2.46 18.10 -4.05
CA ALA A 211 -3.03 19.29 -3.39
C ALA A 211 -2.34 19.64 -2.08
N LEU A 212 -1.91 18.62 -1.31
CA LEU A 212 -1.27 18.81 -0.01
C LEU A 212 0.20 19.17 -0.14
N PHE A 213 0.95 18.39 -0.94
CA PHE A 213 2.40 18.57 -1.05
C PHE A 213 2.80 19.63 -2.09
N GLY A 214 1.96 19.87 -3.09
CA GLY A 214 2.29 20.75 -4.21
C GLY A 214 3.18 20.09 -5.28
N PRO A 215 3.23 20.63 -6.51
CA PRO A 215 3.84 19.97 -7.67
C PRO A 215 5.37 19.90 -7.63
N ASN A 216 6.02 20.70 -6.79
CA ASN A 216 7.48 20.75 -6.67
C ASN A 216 8.02 19.91 -5.50
N HIS A 217 7.14 19.36 -4.67
CA HIS A 217 7.54 18.54 -3.55
C HIS A 217 7.86 17.11 -4.02
N PRO A 218 8.87 16.42 -3.45
CA PRO A 218 9.20 15.03 -3.81
C PRO A 218 8.03 14.05 -3.72
N TYR A 219 7.08 14.29 -2.80
CA TYR A 219 5.84 13.51 -2.67
C TYR A 219 4.63 14.13 -3.39
N GLY A 220 4.81 15.22 -4.14
CA GLY A 220 3.75 15.96 -4.80
C GLY A 220 3.28 15.40 -6.14
N HIS A 221 3.66 14.17 -6.47
CA HIS A 221 3.19 13.46 -7.66
C HIS A 221 2.92 11.99 -7.35
N PRO A 222 2.08 11.31 -8.14
CA PRO A 222 1.90 9.87 -8.01
C PRO A 222 3.23 9.13 -8.26
N TRP A 223 3.53 8.11 -7.45
CA TRP A 223 4.76 7.32 -7.57
C TRP A 223 4.87 6.58 -8.91
N ASP A 224 3.74 6.23 -9.50
CA ASP A 224 3.61 5.61 -10.81
C ASP A 224 3.39 6.64 -11.95
N GLY A 225 3.44 7.94 -11.65
CA GLY A 225 3.35 9.04 -12.61
C GLY A 225 1.94 9.33 -13.09
N THR A 226 1.87 10.14 -14.16
CA THR A 226 0.64 10.47 -14.91
C THR A 226 0.81 10.07 -16.38
N ALA A 227 -0.29 9.98 -17.14
CA ALA A 227 -0.24 9.70 -18.58
C ALA A 227 0.67 10.67 -19.34
N LYS A 228 0.65 11.95 -18.94
CA LYS A 228 1.53 12.99 -19.50
C LYS A 228 3.01 12.73 -19.19
N ASN A 229 3.33 12.36 -17.94
CA ASN A 229 4.70 12.04 -17.54
C ASN A 229 5.20 10.77 -18.25
N ALA A 230 4.36 9.72 -18.33
CA ALA A 230 4.68 8.49 -19.04
C ALA A 230 4.99 8.76 -20.51
N ALA A 231 4.22 9.62 -21.19
CA ALA A 231 4.50 10.02 -22.58
C ALA A 231 5.88 10.66 -22.74
N ALA A 232 6.30 11.49 -21.76
CA ALA A 232 7.56 12.21 -21.77
C ALA A 232 8.81 11.38 -21.43
N ILE A 233 8.63 10.19 -20.80
CA ILE A 233 9.74 9.31 -20.41
C ILE A 233 10.16 8.45 -21.61
N GLY A 234 11.46 8.44 -21.90
CA GLY A 234 12.09 7.62 -22.93
C GLY A 234 13.04 6.57 -22.35
N LEU A 235 13.40 5.56 -23.13
CA LEU A 235 14.35 4.51 -22.72
C LEU A 235 15.70 5.07 -22.24
N GLY A 236 16.14 6.19 -22.82
CA GLY A 236 17.36 6.89 -22.38
C GLY A 236 17.27 7.40 -20.94
N ASP A 237 16.06 7.82 -20.50
CA ASP A 237 15.82 8.25 -19.10
C ASP A 237 15.92 7.04 -18.18
N VAL A 238 15.25 5.93 -18.52
CA VAL A 238 15.30 4.66 -17.77
C VAL A 238 16.74 4.17 -17.60
N LYS A 239 17.54 4.14 -18.67
CA LYS A 239 18.94 3.71 -18.60
C LYS A 239 19.80 4.61 -17.71
N ARG A 240 19.59 5.92 -17.75
CA ARG A 240 20.30 6.86 -16.87
C ARG A 240 19.90 6.68 -15.41
N PHE A 241 18.59 6.57 -15.16
CA PHE A 241 18.06 6.36 -13.81
C PHE A 241 18.57 5.04 -13.21
N TYR A 242 18.47 3.94 -13.96
CA TYR A 242 19.01 2.64 -13.54
C TYR A 242 20.50 2.75 -13.15
N LYS A 243 21.32 3.33 -13.99
CA LYS A 243 22.76 3.47 -13.72
C LYS A 243 23.07 4.32 -12.49
N ALA A 244 22.23 5.31 -12.17
CA ALA A 244 22.42 6.18 -11.01
C ALA A 244 21.89 5.54 -9.71
N ALA A 245 20.76 4.85 -9.77
CA ALA A 245 20.04 4.34 -8.61
C ALA A 245 20.47 2.92 -8.20
N TRP A 246 20.60 2.02 -9.18
CA TRP A 246 20.87 0.59 -8.93
C TRP A 246 22.38 0.34 -8.82
N ARG A 247 22.88 0.41 -7.59
CA ARG A 247 24.32 0.28 -7.30
C ARG A 247 24.53 -0.43 -5.96
N PRO A 248 25.54 -1.33 -5.87
CA PRO A 248 25.72 -2.19 -4.70
C PRO A 248 26.03 -1.42 -3.41
N ASP A 249 26.76 -0.32 -3.50
CA ASP A 249 27.15 0.51 -2.34
C ASP A 249 25.99 1.31 -1.72
N ARG A 250 24.78 1.18 -2.27
CA ARG A 250 23.53 1.77 -1.75
C ARG A 250 22.46 0.72 -1.53
N ALA A 251 22.71 -0.51 -1.96
CA ALA A 251 21.74 -1.58 -1.85
C ALA A 251 21.77 -2.23 -0.47
N THR A 252 20.60 -2.54 0.05
CA THR A 252 20.44 -3.47 1.16
C THR A 252 19.68 -4.70 0.65
N LEU A 253 20.28 -5.86 0.82
CA LEU A 253 19.65 -7.15 0.56
C LEU A 253 19.17 -7.73 1.90
N VAL A 254 17.89 -8.01 1.98
CA VAL A 254 17.27 -8.66 3.13
C VAL A 254 16.86 -10.06 2.73
N CYS A 255 17.35 -11.08 3.43
CA CYS A 255 16.91 -12.46 3.22
C CYS A 255 16.30 -13.02 4.51
N ALA A 256 15.19 -13.74 4.37
CA ALA A 256 14.57 -14.51 5.45
C ALA A 256 14.27 -15.94 4.96
N GLY A 257 14.44 -16.94 5.83
CA GLY A 257 14.09 -18.32 5.50
C GLY A 257 15.16 -19.35 5.80
N ASP A 258 15.04 -20.51 5.17
CA ASP A 258 15.88 -21.67 5.43
C ASP A 258 17.25 -21.55 4.71
N THR A 259 18.06 -20.67 5.20
CA THR A 259 19.46 -20.53 4.80
C THR A 259 20.27 -19.98 5.96
N THR A 260 21.56 -20.28 5.98
CA THR A 260 22.51 -19.74 6.95
C THR A 260 23.44 -18.72 6.29
N ARG A 261 24.09 -17.90 7.10
CA ARG A 261 25.11 -16.97 6.59
C ARG A 261 26.21 -17.70 5.81
N ALA A 262 26.68 -18.86 6.31
CA ALA A 262 27.73 -19.65 5.67
C ALA A 262 27.30 -20.18 4.29
N GLU A 263 26.03 -20.53 4.10
CA GLU A 263 25.47 -20.94 2.80
C GLU A 263 25.27 -19.74 1.87
N LEU A 264 24.80 -18.61 2.39
CA LEU A 264 24.41 -17.46 1.61
C LEU A 264 25.61 -16.63 1.09
N GLU A 265 26.62 -16.39 1.90
CA GLU A 265 27.79 -15.55 1.52
C GLU A 265 28.46 -15.98 0.20
N PRO A 266 28.81 -17.27 -0.03
CA PRO A 266 29.42 -17.67 -1.30
C PRO A 266 28.47 -17.52 -2.49
N LEU A 267 27.16 -17.72 -2.28
CA LEU A 267 26.15 -17.50 -3.31
C LEU A 267 26.06 -16.02 -3.68
N LEU A 268 26.05 -15.13 -2.70
CA LEU A 268 26.04 -13.68 -2.94
C LEU A 268 27.31 -13.22 -3.65
N GLN A 269 28.48 -13.78 -3.28
CA GLN A 269 29.73 -13.46 -3.95
C GLN A 269 29.71 -13.89 -5.44
N SER A 270 29.17 -15.06 -5.75
CA SER A 270 29.03 -15.51 -7.15
C SER A 270 28.01 -14.69 -7.94
N THR A 271 26.93 -14.26 -7.30
CA THR A 271 25.81 -13.53 -7.90
C THR A 271 26.18 -12.05 -8.15
N PHE A 272 26.67 -11.36 -7.13
CA PHE A 272 26.87 -9.90 -7.14
C PHE A 272 28.33 -9.47 -7.14
N GLY A 273 29.29 -10.37 -7.10
CA GLY A 273 30.73 -10.03 -7.09
C GLY A 273 31.21 -9.20 -8.27
N SER A 274 30.55 -9.33 -9.43
CA SER A 274 30.80 -8.53 -10.63
C SER A 274 30.02 -7.21 -10.71
N TRP A 275 28.99 -7.03 -9.86
CA TRP A 275 28.19 -5.80 -9.82
C TRP A 275 28.94 -4.72 -9.08
N LYS A 276 29.55 -3.78 -9.80
CA LYS A 276 30.41 -2.73 -9.24
C LYS A 276 29.69 -1.39 -9.18
N ALA A 277 29.93 -0.66 -8.09
CA ALA A 277 29.50 0.72 -7.99
C ALA A 277 30.20 1.60 -9.05
N PRO A 278 29.49 2.56 -9.65
CA PRO A 278 30.12 3.61 -10.45
C PRO A 278 31.19 4.37 -9.65
N ALA A 279 32.22 4.87 -10.30
CA ALA A 279 33.27 5.65 -9.64
C ALA A 279 32.75 6.99 -9.05
N THR A 280 31.66 7.52 -9.61
CA THR A 280 31.01 8.72 -9.05
C THR A 280 30.31 8.38 -7.73
N PRO A 281 30.46 9.20 -6.67
CA PRO A 281 29.73 9.01 -5.44
C PRO A 281 28.21 8.96 -5.67
N ALA A 282 27.52 8.14 -4.90
CA ALA A 282 26.07 8.11 -4.93
C ALA A 282 25.51 9.43 -4.36
N PRO A 283 24.47 10.02 -4.97
CA PRO A 283 23.74 11.10 -4.33
C PRO A 283 23.10 10.60 -3.02
N PRO A 284 23.00 11.44 -1.98
CA PRO A 284 22.29 11.04 -0.77
C PRO A 284 20.81 10.76 -1.10
N PRO A 285 20.11 9.95 -0.29
CA PRO A 285 18.66 9.81 -0.42
C PRO A 285 17.98 11.17 -0.27
N ILE A 286 16.87 11.34 -0.97
CA ILE A 286 16.01 12.52 -0.77
C ILE A 286 15.38 12.42 0.62
N GLU A 287 15.44 13.52 1.38
CA GLU A 287 14.79 13.67 2.69
C GLU A 287 13.61 14.65 2.55
N PRO A 288 12.40 14.14 2.21
CA PRO A 288 11.25 14.99 1.99
C PRO A 288 10.86 15.72 3.27
N GLN A 289 10.66 17.01 3.18
CA GLN A 289 10.26 17.85 4.31
C GLN A 289 8.74 17.81 4.51
N ALA A 290 8.25 18.34 5.63
CA ALA A 290 6.82 18.51 5.80
C ALA A 290 6.27 19.48 4.74
N PRO A 291 5.04 19.27 4.23
CA PRO A 291 4.44 20.21 3.29
C PRO A 291 4.28 21.57 3.96
N THR A 292 4.67 22.62 3.24
CA THR A 292 4.53 24.01 3.69
C THR A 292 3.19 24.55 3.17
N GLY A 293 2.16 24.59 4.07
CA GLY A 293 0.84 25.12 3.71
C GLY A 293 0.84 26.60 3.33
N PRO A 294 -0.30 27.17 2.93
CA PRO A 294 -1.63 26.59 3.09
C PRO A 294 -2.02 25.68 1.90
N TRP A 295 -2.70 24.60 2.21
CA TRP A 295 -3.43 23.79 1.23
C TRP A 295 -4.92 24.16 1.23
N PRO A 296 -5.67 23.89 0.13
CA PRO A 296 -7.10 24.16 0.10
C PRO A 296 -7.83 23.31 1.15
N PRO A 297 -8.69 23.91 1.99
CA PRO A 297 -9.42 23.16 3.02
C PRO A 297 -10.45 22.19 2.43
N VAL A 298 -11.02 22.51 1.25
CA VAL A 298 -11.94 21.64 0.52
C VAL A 298 -11.49 21.52 -0.93
N VAL A 299 -11.48 20.31 -1.45
CA VAL A 299 -11.16 19.98 -2.85
C VAL A 299 -12.30 19.16 -3.43
N ILE A 300 -12.75 19.51 -4.63
CA ILE A 300 -13.74 18.76 -5.38
C ILE A 300 -13.13 18.36 -6.73
N VAL A 301 -13.36 17.08 -7.10
CA VAL A 301 -13.11 16.57 -8.45
C VAL A 301 -14.44 16.16 -9.04
N ASP A 302 -14.79 16.70 -10.21
CA ASP A 302 -16.05 16.42 -10.88
C ASP A 302 -16.09 15.04 -11.53
N ARG A 303 -17.08 14.24 -11.14
CA ARG A 303 -17.43 12.95 -11.71
C ARG A 303 -18.96 12.85 -11.83
N PRO A 304 -19.55 13.43 -12.89
CA PRO A 304 -21.01 13.60 -12.98
C PRO A 304 -21.81 12.31 -12.85
N GLU A 305 -21.28 11.21 -13.37
CA GLU A 305 -21.97 9.91 -13.43
C GLU A 305 -21.55 8.95 -12.30
N ALA A 306 -20.81 9.42 -11.30
CA ALA A 306 -20.37 8.55 -10.22
C ALA A 306 -21.55 8.14 -9.32
N PRO A 307 -21.81 6.82 -9.14
CA PRO A 307 -22.88 6.33 -8.27
C PRO A 307 -22.55 6.51 -6.79
N GLN A 308 -21.28 6.63 -6.47
CA GLN A 308 -20.77 6.89 -5.13
C GLN A 308 -19.80 8.08 -5.16
N VAL A 309 -19.72 8.77 -4.04
CA VAL A 309 -18.76 9.85 -3.80
C VAL A 309 -17.65 9.33 -2.91
N VAL A 310 -16.41 9.49 -3.34
CA VAL A 310 -15.27 9.31 -2.45
C VAL A 310 -15.15 10.53 -1.56
N VAL A 311 -15.20 10.32 -0.26
CA VAL A 311 -14.95 11.34 0.78
C VAL A 311 -13.66 10.99 1.48
N ALA A 312 -12.70 11.93 1.55
CA ALA A 312 -11.44 11.73 2.24
C ALA A 312 -11.04 12.96 3.05
N VAL A 313 -10.75 12.78 4.32
CA VAL A 313 -10.17 13.79 5.22
C VAL A 313 -8.68 13.48 5.33
N VAL A 314 -7.83 14.43 4.93
CA VAL A 314 -6.40 14.22 4.71
C VAL A 314 -5.58 15.22 5.51
N ARG A 315 -4.51 14.73 6.14
CA ARG A 315 -3.53 15.54 6.87
C ARG A 315 -2.10 15.07 6.56
N PRO A 316 -1.09 15.94 6.75
CA PRO A 316 0.29 15.48 6.87
C PRO A 316 0.41 14.48 8.04
N GLY A 317 1.10 13.38 7.79
CA GLY A 317 1.44 12.39 8.80
C GLY A 317 2.81 12.66 9.44
N VAL A 318 3.46 11.60 9.89
CA VAL A 318 4.81 11.63 10.46
C VAL A 318 5.77 10.78 9.63
N ALA A 319 7.07 11.05 9.75
CA ALA A 319 8.10 10.20 9.15
C ALA A 319 8.19 8.85 9.89
N ALA A 320 8.67 7.82 9.20
CA ALA A 320 8.88 6.48 9.78
C ALA A 320 9.79 6.48 11.03
N SER A 321 10.73 7.40 11.09
CA SER A 321 11.63 7.59 12.24
C SER A 321 11.02 8.36 13.41
N SER A 322 9.78 8.83 13.30
CA SER A 322 9.12 9.60 14.36
C SER A 322 8.83 8.70 15.58
N PRO A 323 9.04 9.20 16.81
CA PRO A 323 8.64 8.49 18.03
C PRO A 323 7.11 8.26 18.10
N ASP A 324 6.32 9.06 17.40
CA ASP A 324 4.86 8.94 17.38
C ASP A 324 4.36 7.75 16.60
N ILE A 325 5.19 7.12 15.76
CA ILE A 325 4.77 6.04 14.87
C ILE A 325 4.16 4.86 15.64
N ALA A 326 4.69 4.55 16.82
CA ALA A 326 4.20 3.48 17.66
C ALA A 326 2.76 3.74 18.17
N ALA A 327 2.50 4.96 18.63
CA ALA A 327 1.17 5.39 19.05
C ALA A 327 0.22 5.51 17.86
N LEU A 328 0.70 6.04 16.73
CA LEU A 328 -0.09 6.22 15.51
C LEU A 328 -0.68 4.90 14.99
N TRP A 329 0.07 3.80 15.04
CA TRP A 329 -0.46 2.48 14.67
C TRP A 329 -1.72 2.13 15.46
N ARG A 330 -1.70 2.28 16.80
CA ARG A 330 -2.83 1.95 17.67
C ARG A 330 -3.98 2.94 17.53
N VAL A 331 -3.67 4.22 17.41
CA VAL A 331 -4.67 5.29 17.20
C VAL A 331 -5.41 5.07 15.89
N ASN A 332 -4.68 4.76 14.81
CA ASN A 332 -5.29 4.45 13.52
C ASN A 332 -6.23 3.23 13.60
N THR A 333 -5.83 2.18 14.31
CA THR A 333 -6.67 0.99 14.53
C THR A 333 -8.00 1.34 15.18
N ALA A 334 -8.00 2.23 16.20
CA ALA A 334 -9.21 2.64 16.90
C ALA A 334 -10.18 3.44 16.03
N ILE A 335 -9.67 4.41 15.26
CA ILE A 335 -10.53 5.32 14.48
C ILE A 335 -11.01 4.71 13.17
N GLY A 336 -10.18 3.96 12.45
CA GLY A 336 -10.53 3.50 11.11
C GLY A 336 -9.70 2.33 10.56
N GLY A 337 -8.72 1.82 11.31
CA GLY A 337 -7.81 0.77 10.84
C GLY A 337 -8.33 -0.66 11.04
N SER A 338 -9.43 -0.86 11.78
CA SER A 338 -10.05 -2.16 11.98
C SER A 338 -11.52 -2.17 11.56
N PHE A 339 -12.06 -3.35 11.32
CA PHE A 339 -13.47 -3.52 10.94
C PHE A 339 -14.44 -2.98 12.01
N THR A 340 -14.07 -3.07 13.28
CA THR A 340 -14.86 -2.57 14.41
C THR A 340 -14.35 -1.22 14.93
N SER A 341 -13.75 -0.42 14.05
CA SER A 341 -13.31 0.94 14.31
C SER A 341 -14.49 1.93 14.34
N ARG A 342 -14.29 3.12 14.95
CA ARG A 342 -15.36 4.11 15.10
C ARG A 342 -15.98 4.50 13.76
N LEU A 343 -15.16 4.88 12.77
CA LEU A 343 -15.67 5.29 11.46
C LEU A 343 -16.47 4.20 10.75
N ASN A 344 -16.00 2.94 10.83
CA ASN A 344 -16.73 1.87 10.16
C ASN A 344 -18.02 1.51 10.91
N THR A 345 -18.01 1.54 12.24
CA THR A 345 -19.20 1.31 13.04
C THR A 345 -20.25 2.37 12.77
N ASP A 346 -19.90 3.66 12.85
CA ASP A 346 -20.86 4.76 12.65
C ASP A 346 -21.38 4.81 11.20
N LEU A 347 -20.46 4.97 10.22
CA LEU A 347 -20.88 5.24 8.84
C LEU A 347 -21.48 4.03 8.13
N ARG A 348 -21.03 2.80 8.47
CA ARG A 348 -21.51 1.58 7.85
C ARG A 348 -22.60 0.89 8.65
N GLU A 349 -22.33 0.54 9.92
CA GLU A 349 -23.23 -0.33 10.69
C GLU A 349 -24.45 0.45 11.23
N GLU A 350 -24.25 1.67 11.72
CA GLU A 350 -25.34 2.46 12.32
C GLU A 350 -26.13 3.24 11.27
N HIS A 351 -25.46 3.85 10.29
CA HIS A 351 -26.09 4.73 9.32
C HIS A 351 -26.27 4.15 7.91
N GLY A 352 -25.50 3.13 7.52
CA GLY A 352 -25.59 2.52 6.19
C GLY A 352 -25.20 3.45 5.04
N TYR A 353 -24.38 4.46 5.27
CA TYR A 353 -23.97 5.44 4.26
C TYR A 353 -22.95 4.86 3.27
N THR A 354 -22.23 3.84 3.67
CA THR A 354 -21.12 3.23 2.93
C THR A 354 -21.05 1.72 3.13
N TYR A 355 -20.37 1.03 2.24
CA TYR A 355 -19.97 -0.37 2.45
C TYR A 355 -18.72 -0.52 3.33
N GLY A 356 -17.98 0.56 3.57
CA GLY A 356 -16.84 0.59 4.46
C GLY A 356 -16.26 1.99 4.59
N ALA A 357 -15.92 2.34 5.83
CA ALA A 357 -15.18 3.54 6.17
C ALA A 357 -13.92 3.15 6.93
N GLY A 358 -12.83 3.87 6.70
CA GLY A 358 -11.58 3.52 7.35
C GLY A 358 -10.59 4.67 7.41
N SER A 359 -9.47 4.39 8.07
CA SER A 359 -8.33 5.29 8.13
C SER A 359 -7.03 4.53 7.88
N ARG A 360 -6.10 5.20 7.21
CA ARG A 360 -4.76 4.70 6.93
C ARG A 360 -3.74 5.82 7.03
N PHE A 361 -2.49 5.45 7.23
CA PHE A 361 -1.37 6.38 7.18
C PHE A 361 -0.22 5.81 6.35
N SER A 362 0.60 6.70 5.80
CA SER A 362 1.79 6.31 5.06
C SER A 362 2.97 6.18 6.01
N VAL A 363 3.72 5.08 5.91
CA VAL A 363 5.05 4.95 6.50
C VAL A 363 6.06 5.30 5.40
N SER A 364 6.77 6.39 5.56
CA SER A 364 7.67 6.96 4.54
C SER A 364 8.85 7.68 5.18
N ARG A 365 9.90 7.95 4.43
CA ARG A 365 11.11 8.60 4.94
C ARG A 365 10.82 10.00 5.45
N GLY A 366 10.11 10.80 4.69
CA GLY A 366 9.56 12.08 5.14
C GLY A 366 8.18 11.94 5.76
N PRO A 367 7.55 13.03 6.20
CA PRO A 367 6.17 13.02 6.65
C PRO A 367 5.25 12.51 5.55
N GLY A 368 4.57 11.42 5.84
CA GLY A 368 3.59 10.83 4.94
C GLY A 368 2.22 11.50 5.04
N LEU A 369 1.17 10.71 4.89
CA LEU A 369 -0.23 11.16 4.97
C LEU A 369 -0.97 10.37 6.05
N VAL A 370 -1.94 11.01 6.71
CA VAL A 370 -3.03 10.36 7.43
C VAL A 370 -4.31 10.65 6.65
N VAL A 371 -5.05 9.59 6.31
CA VAL A 371 -6.24 9.67 5.45
C VAL A 371 -7.36 8.87 6.09
N SER A 372 -8.46 9.54 6.40
CA SER A 372 -9.74 8.89 6.75
C SER A 372 -10.67 8.99 5.56
N SER A 373 -11.23 7.87 5.08
CA SER A 373 -12.03 7.87 3.83
C SER A 373 -13.16 6.87 3.85
N ALA A 374 -14.18 7.16 3.01
CA ALA A 374 -15.30 6.27 2.73
C ALA A 374 -15.82 6.52 1.29
N ASP A 375 -16.32 5.45 0.66
CA ASP A 375 -17.09 5.51 -0.58
C ASP A 375 -18.57 5.56 -0.23
N VAL A 376 -19.18 6.72 -0.38
CA VAL A 376 -20.50 7.03 0.15
C VAL A 376 -21.54 7.04 -0.96
N VAL A 377 -22.75 6.55 -0.68
CA VAL A 377 -23.89 6.71 -1.58
C VAL A 377 -24.12 8.21 -1.85
N THR A 378 -24.18 8.57 -3.14
CA THR A 378 -24.18 9.96 -3.60
C THR A 378 -25.24 10.85 -2.91
N ASP A 379 -26.46 10.32 -2.69
CA ASP A 379 -27.55 11.07 -2.06
C ASP A 379 -27.40 11.20 -0.52
N LYS A 380 -26.40 10.51 0.07
CA LYS A 380 -26.08 10.53 1.50
C LYS A 380 -24.77 11.24 1.81
N THR A 381 -24.18 11.91 0.82
CA THR A 381 -22.85 12.51 0.98
C THR A 381 -22.82 13.58 2.08
N GLY A 382 -23.85 14.42 2.19
CA GLY A 382 -23.89 15.48 3.21
C GLY A 382 -23.89 14.91 4.62
N GLU A 383 -24.80 13.99 4.90
CA GLU A 383 -24.90 13.31 6.21
C GLU A 383 -23.61 12.55 6.56
N ALA A 384 -23.01 11.86 5.56
CA ALA A 384 -21.79 11.09 5.78
C ALA A 384 -20.56 11.98 6.03
N VAL A 385 -20.44 13.13 5.35
CA VAL A 385 -19.38 14.12 5.61
C VAL A 385 -19.52 14.69 7.01
N ASP A 386 -20.73 15.09 7.43
CA ASP A 386 -20.99 15.62 8.75
C ASP A 386 -20.67 14.59 9.86
N ALA A 387 -21.12 13.34 9.69
CA ALA A 387 -20.83 12.23 10.60
C ALA A 387 -19.31 11.98 10.68
N MET A 388 -18.62 11.83 9.56
CA MET A 388 -17.16 11.61 9.52
C MET A 388 -16.39 12.73 10.22
N LEU A 389 -16.69 14.00 9.92
CA LEU A 389 -16.05 15.15 10.57
C LEU A 389 -16.38 15.22 12.06
N GLY A 390 -17.62 14.87 12.43
CA GLY A 390 -18.07 14.77 13.81
C GLY A 390 -17.31 13.71 14.60
N ASP A 391 -17.15 12.52 14.05
CA ASP A 391 -16.42 11.42 14.68
C ASP A 391 -14.94 11.72 14.84
N LEU A 392 -14.31 12.27 13.79
CA LEU A 392 -12.92 12.71 13.87
C LEU A 392 -12.72 13.77 14.96
N ARG A 393 -13.67 14.72 15.11
CA ARG A 393 -13.62 15.74 16.16
C ARG A 393 -13.79 15.14 17.54
N LYS A 394 -14.82 14.29 17.74
CA LYS A 394 -15.04 13.58 19.00
C LYS A 394 -13.82 12.74 19.40
N PHE A 395 -13.20 12.08 18.41
CA PHE A 395 -12.01 11.27 18.65
C PHE A 395 -10.79 12.12 19.02
N ALA A 396 -10.57 13.22 18.33
CA ALA A 396 -9.45 14.13 18.61
C ALA A 396 -9.57 14.80 20.00
N ASP A 397 -10.79 15.17 20.41
CA ASP A 397 -11.04 15.85 21.68
C ASP A 397 -11.13 14.89 22.86
N GLY A 398 -11.74 13.72 22.66
CA GLY A 398 -12.02 12.74 23.73
C GLY A 398 -10.95 11.64 23.85
N GLY A 399 -10.12 11.44 22.85
CA GLY A 399 -9.13 10.36 22.81
C GLY A 399 -9.74 8.97 22.72
N LEU A 400 -8.99 7.96 23.16
CA LEU A 400 -9.40 6.56 23.23
C LEU A 400 -10.06 6.26 24.58
N SER A 401 -11.09 5.43 24.58
CA SER A 401 -11.58 4.80 25.81
C SER A 401 -10.59 3.73 26.32
N ASP A 402 -10.68 3.36 27.59
CA ASP A 402 -9.82 2.30 28.15
C ASP A 402 -10.04 0.96 27.42
N ALA A 403 -11.28 0.66 27.03
CA ALA A 403 -11.60 -0.52 26.23
C ALA A 403 -10.93 -0.50 24.85
N GLU A 404 -10.87 0.66 24.19
CA GLU A 404 -10.15 0.80 22.91
C GLU A 404 -8.63 0.71 23.07
N VAL A 405 -8.09 1.20 24.20
CA VAL A 405 -6.66 1.02 24.52
C VAL A 405 -6.32 -0.46 24.61
N ASP A 406 -7.12 -1.26 25.30
CA ASP A 406 -6.89 -2.71 25.43
C ASP A 406 -7.15 -3.45 24.12
N LYS A 407 -8.23 -3.12 23.43
CA LYS A 407 -8.57 -3.68 22.11
C LYS A 407 -7.43 -3.46 21.10
N THR A 408 -6.99 -2.22 20.94
CA THR A 408 -5.93 -1.89 19.95
C THR A 408 -4.58 -2.50 20.31
N ARG A 409 -4.30 -2.72 21.61
CA ARG A 409 -3.12 -3.49 22.04
C ARG A 409 -3.24 -4.96 21.63
N SER A 410 -4.41 -5.56 21.86
CA SER A 410 -4.70 -6.95 21.49
C SER A 410 -4.58 -7.18 19.98
N GLU A 411 -5.22 -6.32 19.18
CA GLU A 411 -5.14 -6.37 17.72
C GLU A 411 -3.69 -6.19 17.23
N ALA A 412 -2.97 -5.22 17.78
CA ALA A 412 -1.57 -4.98 17.40
C ALA A 412 -0.64 -6.18 17.67
N ARG A 413 -0.90 -6.93 18.75
CA ARG A 413 -0.16 -8.18 19.04
C ARG A 413 -0.50 -9.28 18.05
N ALA A 414 -1.77 -9.47 17.73
CA ALA A 414 -2.24 -10.48 16.77
C ALA A 414 -1.72 -10.19 15.35
N ASP A 415 -1.82 -8.95 14.89
CA ASP A 415 -1.34 -8.52 13.57
C ASP A 415 0.17 -8.76 13.42
N LEU A 416 0.93 -8.49 14.49
CA LEU A 416 2.37 -8.69 14.46
C LEU A 416 2.75 -10.17 14.34
N VAL A 417 2.04 -11.07 15.01
CA VAL A 417 2.23 -12.53 14.85
C VAL A 417 1.99 -12.92 13.41
N SER A 418 0.84 -12.53 12.84
CA SER A 418 0.50 -12.83 11.44
C SER A 418 1.48 -12.25 10.43
N ALA A 419 2.09 -11.09 10.71
CA ALA A 419 3.11 -10.49 9.86
C ALA A 419 4.41 -11.31 9.80
N TYR A 420 4.66 -12.14 10.82
CA TYR A 420 5.87 -12.96 10.93
C TYR A 420 5.65 -14.46 10.66
N GLU A 421 4.49 -14.85 10.12
CA GLU A 421 4.21 -16.23 9.72
C GLU A 421 4.92 -16.64 8.42
N MET A 422 4.99 -15.75 7.43
CA MET A 422 5.52 -16.06 6.10
C MET A 422 6.86 -15.35 5.88
N VAL A 423 7.85 -16.08 5.38
CA VAL A 423 9.20 -15.53 5.13
C VAL A 423 9.22 -14.37 4.12
N GLU A 424 8.30 -14.40 3.13
CA GLU A 424 8.13 -13.33 2.15
C GLU A 424 7.64 -12.03 2.80
N ARG A 425 6.73 -12.12 3.77
CA ARG A 425 6.26 -10.95 4.51
C ARG A 425 7.35 -10.39 5.40
N ILE A 426 8.15 -11.26 6.01
CA ILE A 426 9.27 -10.88 6.88
C ILE A 426 10.32 -10.14 6.06
N SER A 427 10.80 -10.73 4.96
CA SER A 427 11.84 -10.13 4.14
C SER A 427 11.40 -8.80 3.52
N GLY A 428 10.17 -8.73 2.97
CA GLY A 428 9.62 -7.49 2.41
C GLY A 428 9.46 -6.38 3.46
N ARG A 429 9.01 -6.72 4.68
CA ARG A 429 8.87 -5.76 5.78
C ARG A 429 10.23 -5.20 6.22
N LEU A 430 11.20 -6.05 6.44
CA LEU A 430 12.55 -5.65 6.80
C LEU A 430 13.24 -4.87 5.67
N ALA A 431 12.97 -5.20 4.39
CA ALA A 431 13.46 -4.45 3.24
C ALA A 431 12.82 -3.05 3.16
N ALA A 432 11.55 -2.94 3.50
CA ALA A 432 10.88 -1.63 3.61
C ALA A 432 11.56 -0.77 4.70
N ASP A 433 11.82 -1.33 5.88
CA ASP A 433 12.53 -0.63 6.95
C ASP A 433 13.93 -0.19 6.52
N ALA A 434 14.70 -1.10 5.91
CA ALA A 434 16.04 -0.80 5.38
C ALA A 434 16.00 0.33 4.34
N SER A 435 14.96 0.34 3.48
CA SER A 435 14.78 1.37 2.45
C SER A 435 14.57 2.77 3.03
N LEU A 436 14.01 2.85 4.23
CA LEU A 436 13.75 4.08 4.98
C LEU A 436 14.95 4.50 5.83
N GLY A 437 16.03 3.70 5.87
CA GLY A 437 17.21 3.95 6.68
C GLY A 437 17.03 3.57 8.16
N LEU A 438 16.01 2.76 8.48
CA LEU A 438 15.77 2.29 9.83
C LEU A 438 16.74 1.15 10.20
N PRO A 439 17.09 0.97 11.50
CA PRO A 439 18.05 -0.05 11.91
C PRO A 439 17.43 -1.46 11.86
N PRO A 440 18.26 -2.53 11.82
CA PRO A 440 17.78 -3.91 11.71
C PRO A 440 16.92 -4.39 12.90
N ASP A 441 17.03 -3.77 14.05
CA ASP A 441 16.22 -4.04 15.25
C ASP A 441 14.97 -3.14 15.38
N TYR A 442 14.66 -2.36 14.34
CA TYR A 442 13.57 -1.40 14.38
C TYR A 442 12.21 -2.07 14.70
N GLU A 443 11.89 -3.19 14.07
CA GLU A 443 10.62 -3.90 14.31
C GLU A 443 10.49 -4.39 15.76
N ALA A 444 11.57 -4.90 16.35
CA ALA A 444 11.58 -5.31 17.75
C ALA A 444 11.40 -4.11 18.71
N THR A 445 12.00 -2.98 18.37
CA THR A 445 11.88 -1.74 19.13
C THR A 445 10.48 -1.14 18.98
N LEU A 446 9.95 -1.09 17.76
CA LEU A 446 8.58 -0.60 17.46
C LEU A 446 7.52 -1.46 18.16
N ALA A 447 7.67 -2.79 18.13
CA ALA A 447 6.75 -3.70 18.80
C ALA A 447 6.64 -3.42 20.32
N LYS A 448 7.79 -3.26 20.99
CA LYS A 448 7.84 -2.91 22.42
C LYS A 448 7.20 -1.52 22.67
N ALA A 449 7.58 -0.52 21.89
CA ALA A 449 7.06 0.83 22.03
C ALA A 449 5.52 0.87 21.80
N ARG A 450 5.03 0.16 20.79
CA ARG A 450 3.60 0.07 20.48
C ARG A 450 2.81 -0.63 21.58
N ASP A 451 3.35 -1.70 22.16
CA ASP A 451 2.72 -2.42 23.28
C ASP A 451 2.67 -1.57 24.55
N ALA A 452 3.74 -0.84 24.84
CA ALA A 452 3.91 -0.02 26.04
C ALA A 452 3.29 1.39 25.93
N ALA A 453 2.85 1.83 24.74
CA ALA A 453 2.35 3.20 24.53
C ALA A 453 1.24 3.54 25.53
N PRO A 454 1.44 4.56 26.40
CA PRO A 454 0.45 4.95 27.39
C PRO A 454 -0.73 5.69 26.73
N LYS A 455 -1.89 5.64 27.37
CA LYS A 455 -3.11 6.32 26.85
C LYS A 455 -2.88 7.80 26.54
N ALA A 456 -2.13 8.50 27.37
CA ALA A 456 -1.83 9.92 27.17
C ALA A 456 -1.11 10.20 25.84
N ASP A 457 -0.21 9.33 25.42
CA ASP A 457 0.50 9.47 24.12
C ASP A 457 -0.44 9.13 22.96
N LEU A 458 -1.32 8.12 23.14
CA LEU A 458 -2.35 7.79 22.16
C LEU A 458 -3.31 8.98 21.96
N ASP A 459 -3.80 9.58 23.04
CA ASP A 459 -4.72 10.73 22.99
C ASP A 459 -4.04 11.95 22.38
N ALA A 460 -2.76 12.20 22.67
CA ALA A 460 -1.99 13.29 22.07
C ALA A 460 -1.83 13.12 20.55
N VAL A 461 -1.57 11.89 20.08
CA VAL A 461 -1.48 11.55 18.65
C VAL A 461 -2.86 11.64 17.99
N ALA A 462 -3.94 11.16 18.64
CA ALA A 462 -5.30 11.29 18.16
C ALA A 462 -5.66 12.76 17.92
N LYS A 463 -5.43 13.62 18.91
CA LYS A 463 -5.69 15.06 18.82
C LYS A 463 -4.93 15.73 17.68
N ARG A 464 -3.65 15.41 17.52
CA ARG A 464 -2.80 16.08 16.54
C ARG A 464 -3.04 15.59 15.11
N LEU A 465 -3.23 14.28 14.90
CA LEU A 465 -3.24 13.68 13.57
C LEU A 465 -4.64 13.32 13.05
N TYR A 466 -5.68 13.39 13.88
CA TYR A 466 -7.05 13.06 13.45
C TYR A 466 -8.05 14.20 13.64
N SER A 467 -7.67 15.34 14.24
CA SER A 467 -8.55 16.51 14.26
C SER A 467 -8.92 16.93 12.82
N PRO A 468 -10.19 17.17 12.50
CA PRO A 468 -10.58 17.70 11.19
C PRO A 468 -10.14 19.16 11.00
N ASP A 469 -9.81 19.88 12.08
CA ASP A 469 -9.40 21.28 12.00
C ASP A 469 -8.04 21.41 11.31
N GLY A 470 -7.99 22.17 10.21
CA GLY A 470 -6.81 22.30 9.37
C GLY A 470 -6.50 21.07 8.51
N ALA A 471 -7.37 20.05 8.48
CA ALA A 471 -7.32 18.98 7.50
C ALA A 471 -7.87 19.45 6.14
N MET A 472 -7.58 18.70 5.09
CA MET A 472 -8.15 18.89 3.77
C MET A 472 -9.24 17.87 3.54
N LEU A 473 -10.45 18.32 3.23
CA LEU A 473 -11.55 17.48 2.77
C LEU A 473 -11.48 17.36 1.25
N VAL A 474 -11.39 16.13 0.73
CA VAL A 474 -11.40 15.84 -0.70
C VAL A 474 -12.64 15.04 -1.03
N MET A 475 -13.38 15.47 -2.03
CA MET A 475 -14.57 14.79 -2.52
C MET A 475 -14.46 14.57 -4.03
N VAL A 476 -14.73 13.34 -4.48
CA VAL A 476 -14.73 12.97 -5.90
C VAL A 476 -16.12 12.45 -6.25
N GLY A 477 -16.86 13.18 -7.06
CA GLY A 477 -18.23 12.85 -7.40
C GLY A 477 -18.93 13.96 -8.21
N PRO A 478 -20.28 13.93 -8.35
CA PRO A 478 -21.03 14.95 -9.10
C PRO A 478 -20.89 16.34 -8.49
N LYS A 479 -20.15 17.23 -9.15
CA LYS A 479 -19.79 18.58 -8.66
C LYS A 479 -20.96 19.34 -8.08
N ALA A 480 -22.09 19.43 -8.80
CA ALA A 480 -23.24 20.22 -8.34
C ALA A 480 -23.80 19.72 -7.00
N LYS A 481 -23.82 18.39 -6.76
CA LYS A 481 -24.23 17.82 -5.47
C LYS A 481 -23.20 18.14 -4.37
N LEU A 482 -21.90 18.07 -4.69
CA LEU A 482 -20.83 18.34 -3.76
C LEU A 482 -20.75 19.83 -3.34
N GLU A 483 -21.01 20.74 -4.28
CA GLU A 483 -21.12 22.17 -3.99
C GLU A 483 -22.30 22.45 -3.03
N ALA A 484 -23.44 21.79 -3.21
CA ALA A 484 -24.57 21.86 -2.30
C ALA A 484 -24.24 21.34 -0.89
N VAL A 485 -23.43 20.28 -0.79
CA VAL A 485 -22.93 19.77 0.52
C VAL A 485 -22.05 20.82 1.19
N VAL A 486 -21.12 21.43 0.44
CA VAL A 486 -20.25 22.51 0.96
C VAL A 486 -21.07 23.68 1.51
N GLU A 487 -22.11 24.09 0.78
CA GLU A 487 -23.00 25.18 1.20
C GLU A 487 -23.80 24.79 2.46
N THR A 488 -24.43 23.61 2.45
CA THR A 488 -25.28 23.13 3.56
C THR A 488 -24.52 22.95 4.87
N LEU A 489 -23.27 22.47 4.79
CA LEU A 489 -22.40 22.25 5.95
C LEU A 489 -21.55 23.50 6.29
N HIS A 490 -21.76 24.59 5.61
CA HIS A 490 -21.00 25.85 5.79
C HIS A 490 -19.46 25.64 5.74
N LEU A 491 -19.02 24.76 4.86
CA LEU A 491 -17.60 24.48 4.65
C LEU A 491 -16.93 25.64 3.85
N PRO A 492 -15.60 25.77 3.94
CA PRO A 492 -14.88 26.75 3.14
C PRO A 492 -15.08 26.53 1.63
N PRO A 493 -14.96 27.59 0.79
CA PRO A 493 -15.10 27.48 -0.66
C PRO A 493 -14.16 26.41 -1.23
N PRO A 494 -14.66 25.52 -2.12
CA PRO A 494 -13.88 24.43 -2.65
C PRO A 494 -12.90 24.89 -3.74
N SER A 495 -11.73 24.23 -3.80
CA SER A 495 -10.85 24.24 -4.96
C SER A 495 -11.26 23.13 -5.91
N ILE A 496 -11.73 23.48 -7.10
CA ILE A 496 -12.06 22.49 -8.13
C ILE A 496 -10.76 22.03 -8.80
N ARG A 497 -10.59 20.71 -8.96
CA ARG A 497 -9.39 20.12 -9.54
C ARG A 497 -9.73 19.04 -10.57
N ASP A 498 -8.81 18.83 -11.52
CA ASP A 498 -8.85 17.70 -12.45
C ASP A 498 -8.34 16.41 -11.77
N GLU A 499 -8.38 15.30 -12.50
CA GLU A 499 -7.93 13.98 -12.04
C GLU A 499 -6.42 13.88 -11.80
N GLU A 500 -5.63 14.83 -12.27
CA GLU A 500 -4.20 14.96 -11.97
C GLU A 500 -3.93 15.89 -10.78
N GLY A 501 -4.98 16.45 -10.17
CA GLY A 501 -4.89 17.35 -9.03
C GLY A 501 -4.57 18.80 -9.39
N LYS A 502 -4.64 19.20 -10.65
CA LYS A 502 -4.42 20.58 -11.08
C LYS A 502 -5.68 21.41 -10.88
N PRO A 503 -5.56 22.67 -10.44
CA PRO A 503 -6.70 23.58 -10.37
C PRO A 503 -7.37 23.74 -11.73
N VAL A 504 -8.71 23.65 -11.73
CA VAL A 504 -9.57 23.96 -12.89
C VAL A 504 -10.23 25.32 -12.63
N PRO A 505 -10.31 26.19 -13.63
CA PRO A 505 -10.93 27.50 -13.50
C PRO A 505 -12.38 27.45 -13.02
#